data_1dc07a0f014d4b3fb06ccdd336dfc964
#
_entry.id   1dc07a0f014d4b3fb06ccdd336dfc964
#
_cell.length_a   1.000
_cell.length_b   1.000
_cell.length_c   1.000
_cell.angle_alpha   90.00
_cell.angle_beta   90.00
_cell.angle_gamma   90.00
#
_symmetry.space_group_name_H-M   'P 1'
#
loop_
_entity.id
_entity.type
_entity.pdbx_description
1 polymer ?
#
loop_
_entity_poly.entity_id
_entity_poly.type
_entity_poly.pdbx_seq_one_letter_code
_entity_poly.pdbx_strand_id
1 'polypeptide(L)'
;MLDSLGLPEHLRERCIVRSERDARPSFVVHWMRTAIRLDECPTFDTARLAANSLGVPLLVYHGIDERYKYASYRHHRFLLEGAADVADRAESLRIDHLVHVSREGSRGPYLVDLAKESGLVVTDMVDLQPWNDWAEKVSEVCCLIEVDSHCVLPRPVFGKSVDRPFKFRKATDAEMRSRVGRNWPIVRDEVRRMPESWSPPFEPIDVRMEMSKDGGAG
;
A
#
# COMPACT_ATOMS: atom_id res chain seq x y z
N MET A 1 15.48 -7.08 9.46
CA MET A 1 14.16 -6.40 9.61
C MET A 1 12.97 -7.37 9.51
N LEU A 2 12.71 -8.09 8.40
CA LEU A 2 11.50 -8.94 8.27
C LEU A 2 11.35 -9.96 9.40
N ASP A 3 12.44 -10.60 9.81
CA ASP A 3 12.41 -11.59 10.89
C ASP A 3 12.01 -11.01 12.24
N SER A 4 12.36 -9.74 12.50
CA SER A 4 11.99 -9.03 13.73
C SER A 4 10.53 -8.57 13.78
N LEU A 5 9.84 -8.53 12.63
CA LEU A 5 8.42 -8.17 12.55
C LEU A 5 7.47 -9.33 12.85
N GLY A 6 7.98 -10.57 12.97
CA GLY A 6 7.15 -11.74 13.29
C GLY A 6 6.11 -12.07 12.22
N LEU A 7 6.35 -11.70 10.95
CA LEU A 7 5.40 -11.93 9.87
C LEU A 7 5.23 -13.43 9.60
N PRO A 8 3.99 -13.92 9.44
CA PRO A 8 3.75 -15.29 9.02
C PRO A 8 4.30 -15.54 7.61
N GLU A 9 4.64 -16.79 7.31
CA GLU A 9 5.35 -17.18 6.09
C GLU A 9 4.65 -16.70 4.81
N HIS A 10 3.33 -16.83 4.73
CA HIS A 10 2.54 -16.43 3.56
C HIS A 10 2.60 -14.91 3.25
N LEU A 11 2.95 -14.07 4.23
CA LEU A 11 3.24 -12.65 4.02
C LEU A 11 4.73 -12.42 3.79
N ARG A 12 5.59 -13.05 4.60
CA ARG A 12 7.03 -12.87 4.52
C ARG A 12 7.60 -13.22 3.14
N GLU A 13 7.12 -14.32 2.54
CA GLU A 13 7.52 -14.75 1.20
C GLU A 13 7.19 -13.76 0.08
N ARG A 14 6.29 -12.79 0.34
CA ARG A 14 5.86 -11.74 -0.59
C ARG A 14 6.64 -10.44 -0.47
N CYS A 15 7.45 -10.33 0.59
CA CYS A 15 8.11 -9.08 0.95
C CYS A 15 9.52 -8.98 0.38
N ILE A 16 9.87 -7.78 -0.08
CA ILE A 16 11.24 -7.35 -0.34
C ILE A 16 11.52 -6.10 0.50
N VAL A 17 12.60 -6.12 1.27
CA VAL A 17 13.09 -4.91 1.94
C VAL A 17 13.93 -4.13 0.95
N ARG A 18 13.42 -2.98 0.51
CA ARG A 18 14.13 -2.10 -0.42
C ARG A 18 15.17 -1.24 0.27
N SER A 19 14.87 -0.81 1.49
CA SER A 19 15.80 -0.06 2.34
C SER A 19 15.58 -0.38 3.82
N GLU A 20 16.66 -0.42 4.59
CA GLU A 20 16.67 -0.54 6.05
C GLU A 20 17.33 0.68 6.68
N ARG A 21 16.86 1.06 7.87
CA ARG A 21 17.43 2.11 8.69
C ARG A 21 17.36 1.71 10.16
N ASP A 22 18.32 2.14 10.96
CA ASP A 22 18.41 1.81 12.38
C ASP A 22 17.41 2.59 13.27
N ALA A 23 16.74 3.60 12.70
CA ALA A 23 15.77 4.39 13.44
C ALA A 23 14.49 3.61 13.76
N ARG A 24 14.03 3.69 15.02
CA ARG A 24 12.74 3.11 15.41
C ARG A 24 11.61 3.91 14.75
N PRO A 25 10.69 3.26 14.02
CA PRO A 25 9.53 3.92 13.42
C PRO A 25 8.63 4.58 14.47
N SER A 26 8.12 5.78 14.16
CA SER A 26 7.12 6.48 14.98
C SER A 26 5.72 5.94 14.72
N PHE A 27 5.43 5.59 13.47
CA PHE A 27 4.24 4.90 13.00
C PHE A 27 4.56 4.16 11.70
N VAL A 28 3.65 3.32 11.22
CA VAL A 28 3.76 2.64 9.93
C VAL A 28 2.82 3.31 8.95
N VAL A 29 3.32 3.60 7.73
CA VAL A 29 2.48 4.02 6.61
C VAL A 29 2.23 2.84 5.68
N HIS A 30 0.97 2.46 5.52
CA HIS A 30 0.56 1.66 4.36
C HIS A 30 0.32 2.63 3.18
N TRP A 31 1.29 2.72 2.28
CA TRP A 31 1.14 3.50 1.05
C TRP A 31 0.38 2.68 0.01
N MET A 32 -0.92 2.94 -0.09
CA MET A 32 -1.82 2.27 -1.03
C MET A 32 -1.63 2.83 -2.44
N ARG A 33 -1.33 1.95 -3.40
CA ARG A 33 -1.09 2.32 -4.81
C ARG A 33 -2.04 1.62 -5.79
N THR A 34 -1.93 0.31 -5.87
CA THR A 34 -2.59 -0.51 -6.89
C THR A 34 -3.58 -1.49 -6.32
N ALA A 35 -3.34 -2.02 -5.13
CA ALA A 35 -4.27 -2.87 -4.40
C ALA A 35 -5.19 -2.00 -3.52
N ILE A 36 -6.22 -1.40 -4.13
CA ILE A 36 -7.14 -0.48 -3.44
C ILE A 36 -8.17 -1.31 -2.67
N ARG A 37 -7.74 -1.90 -1.55
CA ARG A 37 -8.57 -2.69 -0.63
C ARG A 37 -7.87 -2.93 0.70
N LEU A 38 -8.63 -3.26 1.75
CA LEU A 38 -8.11 -3.64 3.06
C LEU A 38 -8.36 -5.12 3.39
N ASP A 39 -9.29 -5.77 2.71
CA ASP A 39 -9.56 -7.19 2.91
C ASP A 39 -8.70 -8.03 1.94
N GLU A 40 -8.21 -9.17 2.44
CA GLU A 40 -7.36 -10.11 1.68
C GLU A 40 -6.23 -9.39 0.93
N CYS A 41 -5.61 -8.42 1.59
CA CYS A 41 -4.58 -7.56 1.02
C CYS A 41 -3.22 -7.81 1.67
N PRO A 42 -2.31 -8.52 0.99
CA PRO A 42 -0.98 -8.83 1.54
C PRO A 42 -0.22 -7.60 2.04
N THR A 43 -0.28 -6.48 1.29
CA THR A 43 0.40 -5.23 1.68
C THR A 43 -0.19 -4.64 2.96
N PHE A 44 -1.52 -4.57 3.04
CA PHE A 44 -2.19 -4.05 4.23
C PHE A 44 -1.96 -4.95 5.45
N ASP A 45 -2.09 -6.27 5.29
CA ASP A 45 -1.86 -7.23 6.37
C ASP A 45 -0.40 -7.15 6.89
N THR A 46 0.56 -6.99 5.98
CA THR A 46 1.97 -6.78 6.35
C THR A 46 2.16 -5.49 7.14
N ALA A 47 1.57 -4.37 6.68
CA ALA A 47 1.66 -3.09 7.39
C ALA A 47 1.02 -3.16 8.78
N ARG A 48 -0.13 -3.81 8.89
CA ARG A 48 -0.88 -4.01 10.14
C ARG A 48 -0.08 -4.82 11.16
N LEU A 49 0.47 -5.96 10.75
CA LEU A 49 1.30 -6.78 11.62
C LEU A 49 2.61 -6.10 12.00
N ALA A 50 3.23 -5.36 11.07
CA ALA A 50 4.41 -4.57 11.36
C ALA A 50 4.15 -3.49 12.42
N ALA A 51 3.04 -2.75 12.29
CA ALA A 51 2.64 -1.74 13.27
C ALA A 51 2.42 -2.36 14.66
N ASN A 52 1.73 -3.50 14.72
CA ASN A 52 1.48 -4.23 15.97
C ASN A 52 2.77 -4.76 16.60
N SER A 53 3.64 -5.39 15.82
CA SER A 53 4.93 -5.91 16.29
C SER A 53 5.82 -4.80 16.87
N LEU A 54 5.81 -3.61 16.25
CA LEU A 54 6.56 -2.45 16.69
C LEU A 54 5.85 -1.67 17.81
N GLY A 55 4.56 -1.93 18.04
CA GLY A 55 3.75 -1.23 19.04
C GLY A 55 3.48 0.23 18.69
N VAL A 56 3.40 0.57 17.38
CA VAL A 56 3.20 1.92 16.86
C VAL A 56 1.89 2.04 16.08
N PRO A 57 1.37 3.26 15.82
CA PRO A 57 0.19 3.47 15.00
C PRO A 57 0.34 3.00 13.55
N LEU A 58 -0.80 2.74 12.89
CA LEU A 58 -0.89 2.48 11.45
C LEU A 58 -1.69 3.60 10.77
N LEU A 59 -1.13 4.16 9.70
CA LEU A 59 -1.79 5.10 8.81
C LEU A 59 -1.89 4.50 7.41
N VAL A 60 -3.09 4.47 6.84
CA VAL A 60 -3.30 4.16 5.42
C VAL A 60 -3.30 5.47 4.63
N TYR A 61 -2.34 5.62 3.72
CA TYR A 61 -2.23 6.78 2.84
C TYR A 61 -2.52 6.39 1.38
N HIS A 62 -3.47 7.09 0.77
CA HIS A 62 -3.87 6.91 -0.61
C HIS A 62 -3.70 8.24 -1.39
N GLY A 63 -2.66 8.31 -2.22
CA GLY A 63 -2.38 9.47 -3.07
C GLY A 63 -2.90 9.27 -4.49
N ILE A 64 -3.70 10.22 -4.98
CA ILE A 64 -4.23 10.27 -6.35
C ILE A 64 -3.60 11.46 -7.05
N ASP A 65 -2.99 11.27 -8.23
CA ASP A 65 -2.37 12.35 -9.01
C ASP A 65 -3.19 12.64 -10.27
N GLU A 66 -3.72 13.86 -10.37
CA GLU A 66 -4.50 14.31 -11.54
C GLU A 66 -3.66 14.43 -12.83
N ARG A 67 -2.32 14.51 -12.71
CA ARG A 67 -1.41 14.74 -13.85
C ARG A 67 -1.11 13.51 -14.67
N TYR A 68 -1.66 12.36 -14.31
CA TYR A 68 -1.42 11.16 -15.11
C TYR A 68 -1.99 11.36 -16.53
N LYS A 69 -1.11 11.60 -17.48
CA LYS A 69 -1.46 12.03 -18.85
C LYS A 69 -2.39 11.09 -19.62
N TYR A 70 -2.48 9.83 -19.20
CA TYR A 70 -3.37 8.84 -19.80
C TYR A 70 -4.65 8.64 -18.99
N ALA A 71 -4.80 9.33 -17.87
CA ALA A 71 -6.00 9.24 -17.08
C ALA A 71 -7.15 9.97 -17.79
N SER A 72 -8.28 9.31 -17.85
CA SER A 72 -9.56 9.89 -18.23
C SER A 72 -10.37 10.18 -16.98
N TYR A 73 -11.47 10.90 -17.13
CA TYR A 73 -12.49 11.05 -16.09
C TYR A 73 -12.89 9.69 -15.47
N ARG A 74 -13.11 8.67 -16.32
CA ARG A 74 -13.43 7.31 -15.88
C ARG A 74 -12.34 6.70 -15.00
N HIS A 75 -11.08 6.96 -15.30
CA HIS A 75 -9.96 6.46 -14.48
C HIS A 75 -9.95 7.11 -13.09
N HIS A 76 -10.06 8.45 -13.04
CA HIS A 76 -10.10 9.15 -11.76
C HIS A 76 -11.34 8.80 -10.95
N ARG A 77 -12.49 8.66 -11.60
CA ARG A 77 -13.73 8.22 -10.96
C ARG A 77 -13.57 6.84 -10.31
N PHE A 78 -12.97 5.89 -11.02
CA PHE A 78 -12.69 4.55 -10.49
C PHE A 78 -11.77 4.60 -9.24
N LEU A 79 -10.72 5.44 -9.27
CA LEU A 79 -9.84 5.60 -8.11
C LEU A 79 -10.55 6.21 -6.91
N LEU A 80 -11.42 7.20 -7.13
CA LEU A 80 -12.20 7.83 -6.05
C LEU A 80 -13.26 6.89 -5.47
N GLU A 81 -13.93 6.11 -6.31
CA GLU A 81 -14.88 5.07 -5.86
C GLU A 81 -14.18 4.01 -5.01
N GLY A 82 -13.02 3.51 -5.47
CA GLY A 82 -12.21 2.58 -4.68
C GLY A 82 -11.72 3.20 -3.36
N ALA A 83 -11.36 4.48 -3.37
CA ALA A 83 -10.96 5.18 -2.15
C ALA A 83 -12.13 5.36 -1.17
N ALA A 84 -13.36 5.55 -1.66
CA ALA A 84 -14.57 5.61 -0.83
C ALA A 84 -14.88 4.25 -0.18
N ASP A 85 -14.80 3.16 -0.94
CA ASP A 85 -14.97 1.80 -0.41
C ASP A 85 -13.92 1.50 0.69
N VAL A 86 -12.68 1.92 0.46
CA VAL A 86 -11.61 1.79 1.47
C VAL A 86 -11.90 2.64 2.70
N ALA A 87 -12.43 3.86 2.53
CA ALA A 87 -12.78 4.74 3.66
C ALA A 87 -13.86 4.11 4.54
N ASP A 88 -14.92 3.55 3.95
CA ASP A 88 -15.98 2.85 4.67
C ASP A 88 -15.42 1.62 5.43
N ARG A 89 -14.54 0.89 4.78
CA ARG A 89 -13.91 -0.28 5.40
C ARG A 89 -12.95 0.11 6.53
N ALA A 90 -12.13 1.15 6.33
CA ALA A 90 -11.20 1.65 7.34
C ALA A 90 -11.95 2.14 8.60
N GLU A 91 -13.06 2.86 8.41
CA GLU A 91 -13.93 3.28 9.51
C GLU A 91 -14.45 2.08 10.31
N SER A 92 -14.95 1.04 9.65
CA SER A 92 -15.42 -0.19 10.30
C SER A 92 -14.33 -0.94 11.09
N LEU A 93 -13.09 -0.82 10.63
CA LEU A 93 -11.90 -1.42 11.27
C LEU A 93 -11.21 -0.48 12.27
N ARG A 94 -11.70 0.76 12.41
CA ARG A 94 -11.11 1.82 13.25
C ARG A 94 -9.65 2.13 12.87
N ILE A 95 -9.38 2.22 11.56
CA ILE A 95 -8.07 2.50 10.99
C ILE A 95 -8.05 3.91 10.41
N ASP A 96 -6.97 4.64 10.64
CA ASP A 96 -6.79 5.96 10.07
C ASP A 96 -6.47 5.84 8.57
N HIS A 97 -7.33 6.37 7.73
CA HIS A 97 -7.20 6.40 6.28
C HIS A 97 -7.27 7.85 5.79
N LEU A 98 -6.24 8.27 5.07
CA LEU A 98 -6.15 9.61 4.50
C LEU A 98 -6.01 9.53 2.98
N VAL A 99 -6.83 10.30 2.29
CA VAL A 99 -6.77 10.45 0.83
C VAL A 99 -6.28 11.84 0.50
N HIS A 100 -5.29 11.91 -0.39
CA HIS A 100 -4.76 13.14 -0.93
C HIS A 100 -4.90 13.14 -2.46
N VAL A 101 -5.46 14.22 -3.01
CA VAL A 101 -5.47 14.47 -4.46
C VAL A 101 -4.43 15.52 -4.79
N SER A 102 -3.40 15.13 -5.55
CA SER A 102 -2.35 16.02 -6.03
C SER A 102 -2.87 16.86 -7.19
N ARG A 103 -3.46 18.01 -6.88
CA ARG A 103 -4.02 18.98 -7.83
C ARG A 103 -3.35 20.34 -7.68
N GLU A 104 -3.66 21.27 -8.57
CA GLU A 104 -3.14 22.65 -8.51
C GLU A 104 -3.42 23.27 -7.14
N GLY A 105 -2.42 23.89 -6.54
CA GLY A 105 -2.49 24.45 -5.19
C GLY A 105 -2.32 23.43 -4.05
N SER A 106 -2.34 22.12 -4.33
CA SER A 106 -2.18 21.06 -3.33
C SER A 106 -1.18 20.00 -3.83
N ARG A 107 0.01 20.47 -4.23
CA ARG A 107 1.12 19.61 -4.69
C ARG A 107 2.30 19.77 -3.77
N GLY A 108 2.72 18.69 -3.18
CA GLY A 108 3.91 18.66 -2.33
C GLY A 108 4.52 17.27 -2.29
N PRO A 109 5.72 17.13 -1.72
CA PRO A 109 6.35 15.83 -1.53
C PRO A 109 5.73 15.07 -0.32
N TYR A 110 4.42 15.17 -0.12
CA TYR A 110 3.73 14.74 1.09
C TYR A 110 3.96 13.28 1.47
N LEU A 111 4.06 12.38 0.46
CA LEU A 111 4.44 10.99 0.72
C LEU A 111 5.85 10.89 1.31
N VAL A 112 6.79 11.68 0.79
CA VAL A 112 8.18 11.70 1.28
C VAL A 112 8.24 12.30 2.69
N ASP A 113 7.43 13.31 2.97
CA ASP A 113 7.34 13.91 4.31
C ASP A 113 6.72 12.94 5.33
N LEU A 114 5.64 12.25 4.96
CA LEU A 114 5.08 11.14 5.76
C LEU A 114 6.10 10.03 5.99
N ALA A 115 6.86 9.65 4.95
CA ALA A 115 7.88 8.61 5.04
C ALA A 115 9.00 8.97 6.01
N LYS A 116 9.48 10.22 5.97
CA LYS A 116 10.49 10.73 6.92
C LYS A 116 10.00 10.68 8.37
N GLU A 117 8.77 11.10 8.58
CA GLU A 117 8.16 11.16 9.92
C GLU A 117 7.85 9.76 10.46
N SER A 118 7.31 8.87 9.61
CA SER A 118 6.92 7.52 10.02
C SER A 118 8.10 6.62 10.32
N GLY A 119 9.14 6.67 9.50
CA GLY A 119 10.31 5.79 9.55
C GLY A 119 10.11 4.42 8.88
N LEU A 120 8.86 3.98 8.64
CA LEU A 120 8.55 2.73 7.93
C LEU A 120 7.36 2.89 7.00
N VAL A 121 7.58 2.58 5.73
CA VAL A 121 6.54 2.50 4.69
C VAL A 121 6.41 1.07 4.18
N VAL A 122 5.19 0.58 4.05
CA VAL A 122 4.84 -0.70 3.41
C VAL A 122 3.96 -0.41 2.20
N THR A 123 4.32 -0.93 1.04
CA THR A 123 3.63 -0.62 -0.22
C THR A 123 3.59 -1.81 -1.18
N ASP A 124 2.76 -1.70 -2.22
CA ASP A 124 2.70 -2.69 -3.29
C ASP A 124 3.99 -2.72 -4.12
N MET A 125 4.42 -3.90 -4.51
CA MET A 125 5.54 -4.11 -5.43
C MET A 125 5.11 -3.79 -6.86
N VAL A 126 5.62 -2.68 -7.41
CA VAL A 126 5.31 -2.23 -8.78
C VAL A 126 6.58 -1.78 -9.49
N ASP A 127 7.00 -2.52 -10.53
CA ASP A 127 8.24 -2.25 -11.28
C ASP A 127 8.04 -1.33 -12.49
N LEU A 128 6.91 -0.67 -12.59
CA LEU A 128 6.62 0.23 -13.70
C LEU A 128 6.92 1.68 -13.34
N GLN A 129 7.33 2.46 -14.33
CA GLN A 129 7.46 3.90 -14.19
C GLN A 129 6.08 4.59 -14.24
N PRO A 130 5.83 5.62 -13.45
CA PRO A 130 6.75 6.32 -12.52
C PRO A 130 6.78 5.74 -11.09
N TRP A 131 6.03 4.65 -10.81
CA TRP A 131 5.89 4.11 -9.43
C TRP A 131 7.22 3.65 -8.83
N ASN A 132 8.11 3.11 -9.65
CA ASN A 132 9.43 2.70 -9.20
C ASN A 132 10.28 3.89 -8.75
N ASP A 133 10.23 5.03 -9.49
CA ASP A 133 10.96 6.24 -9.11
C ASP A 133 10.45 6.84 -7.80
N TRP A 134 9.13 6.75 -7.56
CA TRP A 134 8.56 7.20 -6.30
C TRP A 134 8.96 6.30 -5.13
N ALA A 135 8.98 4.98 -5.34
CA ALA A 135 9.45 4.04 -4.33
C ALA A 135 10.94 4.28 -4.01
N GLU A 136 11.77 4.61 -5.02
CA GLU A 136 13.16 4.98 -4.82
C GLU A 136 13.30 6.19 -3.89
N LYS A 137 12.60 7.29 -4.19
CA LYS A 137 12.61 8.50 -3.34
C LYS A 137 12.15 8.23 -1.91
N VAL A 138 11.16 7.37 -1.72
CA VAL A 138 10.72 6.96 -0.38
C VAL A 138 11.81 6.15 0.31
N SER A 139 12.47 5.23 -0.39
CA SER A 139 13.55 4.40 0.15
C SER A 139 14.78 5.19 0.59
N GLU A 140 15.00 6.38 0.03
CA GLU A 140 16.07 7.29 0.42
C GLU A 140 15.88 7.90 1.83
N VAL A 141 14.65 7.91 2.35
CA VAL A 141 14.31 8.63 3.58
C VAL A 141 13.78 7.77 4.74
N CYS A 142 13.30 6.55 4.47
CA CYS A 142 12.76 5.64 5.49
C CYS A 142 13.10 4.18 5.19
N CYS A 143 12.71 3.28 6.09
CA CYS A 143 12.62 1.87 5.78
C CYS A 143 11.45 1.64 4.80
N LEU A 144 11.68 0.89 3.73
CA LEU A 144 10.66 0.56 2.75
C LEU A 144 10.56 -0.96 2.54
N ILE A 145 9.34 -1.48 2.75
CA ILE A 145 8.98 -2.86 2.44
C ILE A 145 8.03 -2.85 1.25
N GLU A 146 8.40 -3.53 0.17
CA GLU A 146 7.54 -3.78 -0.97
C GLU A 146 6.94 -5.18 -0.89
N VAL A 147 5.63 -5.30 -1.13
CA VAL A 147 4.88 -6.55 -0.99
C VAL A 147 4.16 -6.90 -2.29
N ASP A 148 4.33 -8.11 -2.77
CA ASP A 148 3.58 -8.61 -3.93
C ASP A 148 2.14 -8.95 -3.54
N SER A 149 1.22 -8.03 -3.82
CA SER A 149 -0.22 -8.16 -3.58
C SER A 149 -1.02 -8.69 -4.79
N HIS A 150 -0.36 -8.99 -5.90
CA HIS A 150 -1.02 -9.28 -7.17
C HIS A 150 -0.87 -10.71 -7.65
N CYS A 151 0.24 -11.38 -7.29
CA CYS A 151 0.56 -12.68 -7.84
C CYS A 151 0.13 -13.82 -6.90
N VAL A 152 -0.49 -14.87 -7.46
CA VAL A 152 -0.75 -16.11 -6.72
C VAL A 152 0.56 -16.75 -6.29
N LEU A 153 1.52 -16.87 -7.20
CA LEU A 153 2.90 -17.21 -6.88
C LEU A 153 3.70 -15.91 -6.71
N PRO A 154 4.12 -15.58 -5.49
CA PRO A 154 4.83 -14.33 -5.24
C PRO A 154 6.11 -14.21 -6.07
N ARG A 155 6.36 -12.99 -6.58
CA ARG A 155 7.55 -12.70 -7.37
C ARG A 155 8.87 -13.01 -6.66
N PRO A 156 9.01 -12.69 -5.35
CA PRO A 156 10.23 -13.06 -4.63
C PRO A 156 10.45 -14.58 -4.55
N VAL A 157 9.39 -15.38 -4.46
CA VAL A 157 9.46 -16.85 -4.45
C VAL A 157 9.87 -17.38 -5.83
N PHE A 158 9.31 -16.86 -6.89
CA PHE A 158 9.68 -17.26 -8.25
C PHE A 158 11.12 -16.84 -8.60
N GLY A 159 11.52 -15.63 -8.24
CA GLY A 159 12.90 -15.13 -8.17
C GLY A 159 13.71 -15.17 -9.46
N LYS A 160 13.09 -15.40 -10.62
CA LYS A 160 13.79 -15.51 -11.91
C LYS A 160 12.94 -14.99 -13.07
N SER A 161 13.58 -14.67 -14.18
CA SER A 161 12.89 -14.38 -15.43
C SER A 161 12.98 -15.60 -16.37
N VAL A 162 12.01 -15.73 -17.25
CA VAL A 162 11.96 -16.73 -18.30
C VAL A 162 11.56 -16.08 -19.62
N ASP A 163 12.19 -16.54 -20.68
CA ASP A 163 12.08 -15.96 -22.03
C ASP A 163 10.84 -16.40 -22.80
N ARG A 164 10.12 -17.44 -22.34
CA ARG A 164 9.00 -18.03 -23.08
C ARG A 164 7.85 -18.42 -22.16
N PRO A 165 6.58 -18.16 -22.56
CA PRO A 165 5.41 -18.48 -21.77
C PRO A 165 5.31 -19.95 -21.31
N PHE A 166 5.66 -20.90 -22.19
CA PHE A 166 5.60 -22.31 -21.82
C PHE A 166 6.63 -22.71 -20.75
N LYS A 167 7.81 -22.08 -20.74
CA LYS A 167 8.81 -22.29 -19.69
C LYS A 167 8.31 -21.73 -18.36
N PHE A 168 7.68 -20.56 -18.38
CA PHE A 168 7.03 -19.98 -17.21
C PHE A 168 5.97 -20.94 -16.67
N ARG A 169 5.04 -21.36 -17.51
CA ARG A 169 4.00 -22.31 -17.12
C ARG A 169 4.56 -23.59 -16.53
N LYS A 170 5.54 -24.22 -17.20
CA LYS A 170 6.19 -25.45 -16.69
C LYS A 170 6.86 -25.25 -15.33
N ALA A 171 7.46 -24.08 -15.10
CA ALA A 171 8.16 -23.77 -13.87
C ALA A 171 7.22 -23.41 -12.69
N THR A 172 5.98 -22.97 -12.97
CA THR A 172 5.07 -22.43 -11.97
C THR A 172 3.81 -23.28 -11.73
N ASP A 173 3.44 -24.19 -12.66
CA ASP A 173 2.14 -24.86 -12.67
C ASP A 173 1.85 -25.64 -11.37
N ALA A 174 2.81 -26.38 -10.85
CA ALA A 174 2.64 -27.15 -9.62
C ALA A 174 2.42 -26.23 -8.39
N GLU A 175 3.24 -25.19 -8.27
CA GLU A 175 3.15 -24.22 -7.17
C GLU A 175 1.88 -23.38 -7.25
N MET A 176 1.52 -22.92 -8.45
CA MET A 176 0.26 -22.21 -8.68
C MET A 176 -0.95 -23.04 -8.28
N ARG A 177 -1.02 -24.31 -8.67
CA ARG A 177 -2.11 -25.23 -8.30
C ARG A 177 -2.18 -25.47 -6.79
N SER A 178 -1.03 -25.54 -6.12
CA SER A 178 -1.01 -25.73 -4.67
C SER A 178 -1.54 -24.52 -3.90
N ARG A 179 -1.51 -23.32 -4.51
CA ARG A 179 -1.92 -22.05 -3.90
C ARG A 179 -3.34 -21.62 -4.27
N VAL A 180 -3.76 -21.90 -5.51
CA VAL A 180 -5.14 -21.62 -5.95
C VAL A 180 -6.14 -22.41 -5.13
N GLY A 181 -7.17 -21.74 -4.63
CA GLY A 181 -8.21 -22.35 -3.78
C GLY A 181 -7.88 -22.40 -2.28
N ARG A 182 -6.72 -21.93 -1.85
CA ARG A 182 -6.46 -21.67 -0.43
C ARG A 182 -7.12 -20.34 -0.04
N ASN A 183 -7.89 -20.36 1.05
CA ASN A 183 -8.42 -19.13 1.61
C ASN A 183 -7.28 -18.27 2.14
N TRP A 184 -7.39 -16.93 1.94
CA TRP A 184 -6.48 -15.99 2.55
C TRP A 184 -6.66 -15.99 4.08
N PRO A 185 -5.59 -16.14 4.88
CA PRO A 185 -5.69 -16.07 6.33
C PRO A 185 -6.15 -14.68 6.77
N ILE A 186 -7.20 -14.64 7.60
CA ILE A 186 -7.75 -13.36 8.08
C ILE A 186 -6.90 -12.83 9.22
N VAL A 187 -6.31 -11.64 9.01
CA VAL A 187 -5.64 -10.87 10.06
C VAL A 187 -6.69 -10.02 10.79
N ARG A 188 -6.87 -10.24 12.09
CA ARG A 188 -7.89 -9.55 12.92
C ARG A 188 -7.32 -8.64 13.99
N ASP A 189 -6.00 -8.48 14.05
CA ASP A 189 -5.36 -7.69 15.08
C ASP A 189 -5.79 -6.22 15.00
N GLU A 190 -6.20 -5.66 16.13
CA GLU A 190 -6.46 -4.23 16.24
C GLU A 190 -5.13 -3.47 16.15
N VAL A 191 -5.16 -2.30 15.56
CA VAL A 191 -4.00 -1.41 15.45
C VAL A 191 -4.20 -0.14 16.26
N ARG A 192 -3.10 0.46 16.68
CA ARG A 192 -3.15 1.78 17.31
C ARG A 192 -3.47 2.83 16.26
N ARG A 193 -4.32 3.76 16.65
CA ARG A 193 -4.64 4.94 15.85
C ARG A 193 -3.58 6.02 16.04
N MET A 194 -3.51 6.93 15.08
CA MET A 194 -2.70 8.14 15.20
C MET A 194 -3.15 8.97 16.40
N PRO A 195 -2.22 9.62 17.12
CA PRO A 195 -2.57 10.52 18.21
C PRO A 195 -3.45 11.68 17.71
N GLU A 196 -4.41 12.13 18.52
CA GLU A 196 -5.26 13.28 18.18
C GLU A 196 -4.48 14.59 17.95
N SER A 197 -3.30 14.71 18.58
CA SER A 197 -2.38 15.84 18.38
C SER A 197 -1.61 15.80 17.06
N TRP A 198 -1.64 14.67 16.34
CA TRP A 198 -0.95 14.54 15.06
C TRP A 198 -1.78 15.14 13.92
N SER A 199 -1.11 15.81 13.00
CA SER A 199 -1.74 16.37 11.80
C SER A 199 -0.95 15.96 10.56
N PRO A 200 -1.60 15.56 9.46
CA PRO A 200 -0.90 15.24 8.22
C PRO A 200 -0.27 16.50 7.60
N PRO A 201 0.79 16.35 6.79
CA PRO A 201 1.46 17.47 6.12
C PRO A 201 0.66 18.05 4.93
N PHE A 202 -0.58 17.60 4.74
CA PHE A 202 -1.50 18.02 3.68
C PHE A 202 -2.93 18.05 4.22
N GLU A 203 -3.82 18.70 3.50
CA GLU A 203 -5.26 18.66 3.78
C GLU A 203 -5.87 17.42 3.12
N PRO A 204 -6.33 16.42 3.91
CA PRO A 204 -6.98 15.24 3.37
C PRO A 204 -8.34 15.61 2.75
N ILE A 205 -8.72 14.93 1.67
CA ILE A 205 -10.05 15.07 1.12
C ILE A 205 -11.02 14.07 1.75
N ASP A 206 -12.26 14.51 1.93
CA ASP A 206 -13.38 13.60 2.12
C ASP A 206 -13.86 13.10 0.76
N VAL A 207 -13.49 11.86 0.43
CA VAL A 207 -13.81 11.26 -0.88
C VAL A 207 -15.30 11.13 -1.14
N ARG A 208 -16.12 10.95 -0.09
CA ARG A 208 -17.57 10.85 -0.22
C ARG A 208 -18.16 12.20 -0.62
N MET A 209 -17.66 13.27 0.01
CA MET A 209 -18.04 14.65 -0.36
C MET A 209 -17.53 15.02 -1.75
N GLU A 210 -16.32 14.65 -2.11
CA GLU A 210 -15.76 14.95 -3.43
C GLU A 210 -16.56 14.24 -4.54
N MET A 211 -16.94 12.98 -4.35
CA MET A 211 -17.79 12.24 -5.28
C MET A 211 -19.21 12.82 -5.41
N SER A 212 -19.76 13.38 -4.35
CA SER A 212 -21.12 13.98 -4.38
C SER A 212 -21.17 15.27 -5.18
N LYS A 213 -20.05 16.00 -5.30
CA LYS A 213 -19.95 17.23 -6.12
C LYS A 213 -19.99 16.93 -7.62
N ASP A 214 -19.63 15.73 -8.02
CA ASP A 214 -19.51 15.30 -9.42
C ASP A 214 -20.89 15.00 -10.07
N GLY A 215 -21.97 15.00 -9.32
CA GLY A 215 -23.32 14.80 -9.87
C GLY A 215 -23.79 15.92 -10.82
N GLY A 216 -22.97 16.91 -11.10
CA GLY A 216 -23.33 18.07 -11.90
C GLY A 216 -22.23 18.73 -12.74
N ALA A 217 -21.03 18.23 -12.75
CA ALA A 217 -19.95 18.82 -13.54
C ALA A 217 -19.46 17.84 -14.62
N GLY A 218 -19.99 18.01 -15.82
CA GLY A 218 -19.45 17.44 -17.05
C GLY A 218 -18.18 18.14 -17.50
#